data_5612730311c0d55c49ecfd17886d05d6
#
_entry.id   5612730311c0d55c49ecfd17886d05d6
#
_cell.length_a   1.000
_cell.length_b   1.000
_cell.length_c   1.000
_cell.angle_alpha   90.00
_cell.angle_beta   90.00
_cell.angle_gamma   90.00
#
_symmetry.space_group_name_H-M   'P 1'
#
loop_
_entity.id
_entity.type
_entity.pdbx_description
1 polymer ?
#
loop_
_entity_poly.entity_id
_entity_poly.type
_entity_poly.pdbx_seq_one_letter_code
_entity_poly.pdbx_strand_id
1 'polypeptide(L)'
;MRIFCASLATETNTFSPLRTDFSDFKQSFYAAPGAHPETPTLCSGVFPALRRASQDLDFDLIEGTATWAEPGGLLNAGTWVYLRDEILEQVREALPLDAVVLGLHGAMIADGCTDCEGALLEAVRGIVGPETIIGVTFDPHSHLSQKRVDNADIITVFKEFPHTDFAETGEACVALVLRALRGEIKPVVSAYDVRMIDILPTSQAPMRGFVDRMKALEEDGTVLSVSAIHGFMAGDSPDLGAKIVVVTDNDRSKGTEIATRLGEELFSFRGQTKPQFLTASVALAKAARADKGPVVVADVWDNPGGGVAGDSTLMLREAMAQDLQSVAFGTIWDPMAVRLCHAAGEGARLNLRFGGKTSSTAGDPVDAIVTVLKNQRDAVQSFGTSIVPLGDCSVIRLGGIDVVLNSNRSQAFSPDLFTNLGIDITAKKVLVVKSTNHFYGAFSKIAAEVLYASVDGPYPNDPKTTPYTRLTRPLWPIVSNPFEMALA
;
A
#
# COMPACT_ATOMS: atom_id res chain seq x y z
N MET A 1 0.00 -7.15 -33.19
CA MET A 1 0.78 -7.34 -31.95
C MET A 1 -0.09 -8.08 -30.95
N ARG A 2 0.50 -8.89 -30.06
CA ARG A 2 -0.22 -9.63 -29.00
C ARG A 2 0.37 -9.26 -27.65
N ILE A 3 -0.45 -8.74 -26.75
CA ILE A 3 -0.05 -8.24 -25.43
C ILE A 3 -0.83 -8.98 -24.35
N PHE A 4 -0.12 -9.61 -23.43
CA PHE A 4 -0.70 -10.25 -22.24
C PHE A 4 -0.60 -9.31 -21.05
N CYS A 5 -1.61 -9.28 -20.18
CA CYS A 5 -1.53 -8.61 -18.89
C CYS A 5 -2.08 -9.47 -17.74
N ALA A 6 -1.49 -9.30 -16.57
CA ALA A 6 -1.95 -9.92 -15.32
C ALA A 6 -1.59 -9.03 -14.12
N SER A 7 -2.22 -9.29 -12.98
CA SER A 7 -1.88 -8.63 -11.71
C SER A 7 -1.86 -9.64 -10.56
N LEU A 8 -0.80 -9.59 -9.76
CA LEU A 8 -0.66 -10.39 -8.54
C LEU A 8 0.00 -9.53 -7.47
N ALA A 9 -0.76 -9.13 -6.46
CA ALA A 9 -0.27 -8.14 -5.54
C ALA A 9 -0.71 -8.36 -4.09
N THR A 10 0.21 -8.19 -3.17
CA THR A 10 0.01 -7.99 -1.73
C THR A 10 1.30 -7.41 -1.13
N GLU A 11 1.20 -6.82 0.04
CA GLU A 11 2.33 -6.31 0.82
C GLU A 11 2.50 -7.14 2.09
N THR A 12 3.70 -7.66 2.32
CA THR A 12 3.95 -8.64 3.38
C THR A 12 4.69 -8.02 4.57
N ASN A 13 3.97 -7.90 5.70
CA ASN A 13 4.58 -7.62 7.00
C ASN A 13 5.09 -8.94 7.62
N THR A 14 6.39 -9.18 7.54
CA THR A 14 7.00 -10.44 8.01
C THR A 14 6.96 -10.61 9.54
N PHE A 15 6.61 -9.58 10.27
CA PHE A 15 6.45 -9.56 11.74
C PHE A 15 5.00 -9.75 12.18
N SER A 16 4.04 -9.71 11.24
CA SER A 16 2.63 -9.92 11.54
C SER A 16 2.31 -11.41 11.75
N PRO A 17 1.54 -11.76 12.79
CA PRO A 17 1.07 -13.14 12.98
C PRO A 17 -0.07 -13.51 12.03
N LEU A 18 -0.67 -12.54 11.33
CA LEU A 18 -1.81 -12.73 10.43
C LEU A 18 -1.32 -13.18 9.05
N ARG A 19 -1.13 -14.48 8.89
CA ARG A 19 -0.68 -15.04 7.62
C ARG A 19 -1.69 -14.77 6.50
N THR A 20 -1.15 -14.58 5.30
CA THR A 20 -1.95 -14.37 4.09
C THR A 20 -2.12 -15.70 3.35
N ASP A 21 -3.33 -16.02 2.93
CA ASP A 21 -3.63 -17.20 2.12
C ASP A 21 -4.59 -16.88 0.95
N PHE A 22 -5.02 -17.90 0.21
CA PHE A 22 -5.88 -17.72 -0.96
C PHE A 22 -7.26 -17.13 -0.63
N SER A 23 -7.76 -17.35 0.59
CA SER A 23 -9.04 -16.77 1.02
C SER A 23 -8.95 -15.26 1.15
N ASP A 24 -7.79 -14.71 1.54
CA ASP A 24 -7.58 -13.27 1.64
C ASP A 24 -7.61 -12.59 0.26
N PHE A 25 -7.04 -13.22 -0.76
CA PHE A 25 -7.14 -12.75 -2.14
C PHE A 25 -8.60 -12.75 -2.63
N LYS A 26 -9.35 -13.84 -2.37
CA LYS A 26 -10.78 -13.90 -2.73
C LYS A 26 -11.63 -12.88 -1.98
N GLN A 27 -11.30 -12.60 -0.75
CA GLN A 27 -12.03 -11.63 0.09
C GLN A 27 -11.76 -10.19 -0.35
N SER A 28 -10.52 -9.89 -0.77
CA SER A 28 -10.13 -8.57 -1.22
C SER A 28 -10.46 -8.33 -2.68
N PHE A 29 -9.79 -9.08 -3.57
CA PHE A 29 -10.05 -9.01 -5.01
C PHE A 29 -9.45 -10.21 -5.75
N TYR A 30 -10.28 -10.90 -6.52
CA TYR A 30 -9.84 -11.93 -7.46
C TYR A 30 -10.74 -11.90 -8.71
N ALA A 31 -10.14 -11.62 -9.86
CA ALA A 31 -10.78 -11.69 -11.16
C ALA A 31 -10.08 -12.75 -12.02
N ALA A 32 -10.87 -13.72 -12.50
CA ALA A 32 -10.41 -14.72 -13.46
C ALA A 32 -10.02 -14.06 -14.81
N PRO A 33 -9.31 -14.77 -15.70
CA PRO A 33 -8.96 -14.25 -17.02
C PRO A 33 -10.15 -13.62 -17.76
N GLY A 34 -9.96 -12.39 -18.25
CA GLY A 34 -10.99 -11.63 -18.95
C GLY A 34 -12.14 -11.09 -18.08
N ALA A 35 -12.10 -11.30 -16.77
CA ALA A 35 -13.15 -10.87 -15.85
C ALA A 35 -12.79 -9.64 -15.00
N HIS A 36 -11.68 -8.96 -15.31
CA HIS A 36 -11.29 -7.75 -14.61
C HIS A 36 -12.34 -6.63 -14.80
N PRO A 37 -12.84 -5.98 -13.71
CA PRO A 37 -13.82 -4.89 -13.82
C PRO A 37 -13.23 -3.65 -14.50
N GLU A 38 -14.08 -2.68 -14.82
CA GLU A 38 -13.62 -1.38 -15.33
C GLU A 38 -12.83 -0.57 -14.28
N THR A 39 -13.21 -0.71 -13.03
CA THR A 39 -12.52 -0.03 -11.91
C THR A 39 -11.31 -0.84 -11.47
N PRO A 40 -10.09 -0.28 -11.56
CA PRO A 40 -8.88 -0.98 -11.13
C PRO A 40 -8.76 -1.07 -9.61
N THR A 41 -8.03 -2.07 -9.14
CA THR A 41 -7.42 -2.06 -7.81
C THR A 41 -6.11 -1.27 -7.84
N LEU A 42 -5.48 -1.08 -6.68
CA LEU A 42 -4.21 -0.36 -6.54
C LEU A 42 -3.13 -0.85 -7.54
N CYS A 43 -3.01 -2.15 -7.77
CA CYS A 43 -1.97 -2.72 -8.62
C CYS A 43 -2.47 -3.20 -10.01
N SER A 44 -3.72 -2.96 -10.37
CA SER A 44 -4.27 -3.41 -11.66
C SER A 44 -4.55 -2.30 -12.68
N GLY A 45 -3.96 -1.12 -12.48
CA GLY A 45 -4.11 0.05 -13.37
C GLY A 45 -3.72 -0.21 -14.84
N VAL A 46 -2.90 -1.22 -15.10
CA VAL A 46 -2.49 -1.63 -16.45
C VAL A 46 -3.65 -2.19 -17.28
N PHE A 47 -4.67 -2.80 -16.67
CA PHE A 47 -5.82 -3.36 -17.39
C PHE A 47 -6.65 -2.30 -18.11
N PRO A 48 -7.22 -1.28 -17.44
CA PRO A 48 -7.96 -0.24 -18.13
C PRO A 48 -7.07 0.58 -19.08
N ALA A 49 -5.78 0.73 -18.79
CA ALA A 49 -4.84 1.41 -19.68
C ALA A 49 -4.66 0.65 -21.01
N LEU A 50 -4.48 -0.67 -20.98
CA LEU A 50 -4.38 -1.51 -22.18
C LEU A 50 -5.70 -1.58 -22.94
N ARG A 51 -6.85 -1.70 -22.25
CA ARG A 51 -8.17 -1.66 -22.92
C ARG A 51 -8.38 -0.36 -23.68
N ARG A 52 -8.04 0.80 -23.08
CA ARG A 52 -8.11 2.08 -23.81
C ARG A 52 -7.18 2.10 -25.02
N ALA A 53 -5.94 1.69 -24.84
CA ALA A 53 -4.97 1.65 -25.93
C ALA A 53 -5.38 0.72 -27.08
N SER A 54 -6.06 -0.41 -26.78
CA SER A 54 -6.54 -1.34 -27.81
C SER A 54 -7.72 -0.81 -28.64
N GLN A 55 -8.40 0.24 -28.20
CA GLN A 55 -9.43 0.93 -28.99
C GLN A 55 -8.83 1.79 -30.12
N ASP A 56 -7.63 2.33 -29.88
CA ASP A 56 -6.94 3.24 -30.80
C ASP A 56 -5.88 2.53 -31.64
N LEU A 57 -5.36 1.41 -31.18
CA LEU A 57 -4.26 0.65 -31.78
C LEU A 57 -4.66 -0.79 -32.04
N ASP A 58 -4.24 -1.33 -33.18
CA ASP A 58 -4.51 -2.72 -33.59
C ASP A 58 -3.55 -3.69 -32.89
N PHE A 59 -3.98 -4.24 -31.75
CA PHE A 59 -3.31 -5.34 -31.08
C PHE A 59 -4.31 -6.25 -30.36
N ASP A 60 -3.95 -7.52 -30.24
CA ASP A 60 -4.71 -8.54 -29.52
C ASP A 60 -4.36 -8.46 -28.03
N LEU A 61 -5.32 -8.04 -27.18
CA LEU A 61 -5.17 -7.96 -25.74
C LEU A 61 -5.66 -9.24 -25.08
N ILE A 62 -4.78 -9.89 -24.32
CA ILE A 62 -5.07 -11.11 -23.58
C ILE A 62 -4.99 -10.77 -22.08
N GLU A 63 -6.14 -10.75 -21.42
CA GLU A 63 -6.25 -10.48 -19.99
C GLU A 63 -6.19 -11.77 -19.20
N GLY A 64 -5.15 -11.92 -18.40
CA GLY A 64 -4.99 -12.99 -17.43
C GLY A 64 -5.64 -12.67 -16.08
N THR A 65 -5.32 -13.46 -15.07
CA THR A 65 -5.78 -13.26 -13.69
C THR A 65 -5.33 -11.92 -13.13
N ALA A 66 -6.23 -11.24 -12.42
CA ALA A 66 -5.91 -10.08 -11.61
C ALA A 66 -6.35 -10.33 -10.17
N THR A 67 -5.42 -10.20 -9.22
CA THR A 67 -5.71 -10.48 -7.83
C THR A 67 -4.91 -9.63 -6.86
N TRP A 68 -5.57 -9.26 -5.75
CA TRP A 68 -5.03 -8.44 -4.67
C TRP A 68 -5.49 -8.98 -3.31
N ALA A 69 -4.55 -9.11 -2.37
CA ALA A 69 -4.88 -9.29 -0.95
C ALA A 69 -4.45 -8.08 -0.14
N GLU A 70 -5.28 -7.65 0.81
CA GLU A 70 -4.91 -6.61 1.77
C GLU A 70 -3.62 -7.00 2.48
N PRO A 71 -2.73 -6.03 2.78
CA PRO A 71 -1.45 -6.30 3.42
C PRO A 71 -1.61 -7.16 4.67
N GLY A 72 -0.76 -8.18 4.81
CA GLY A 72 -0.83 -9.17 5.88
C GLY A 72 0.52 -9.74 6.25
N GLY A 73 0.55 -10.86 6.95
CA GLY A 73 1.77 -11.60 7.27
C GLY A 73 2.27 -12.43 6.09
N LEU A 74 3.27 -13.27 6.34
CA LEU A 74 3.88 -14.14 5.33
C LEU A 74 2.81 -14.89 4.52
N LEU A 75 2.93 -14.79 3.19
CA LEU A 75 2.09 -15.54 2.28
C LEU A 75 2.37 -17.05 2.40
N ASN A 76 1.30 -17.85 2.45
CA ASN A 76 1.42 -19.30 2.46
C ASN A 76 2.10 -19.79 1.17
N ALA A 77 3.08 -20.70 1.31
CA ALA A 77 3.83 -21.25 0.17
C ALA A 77 2.93 -21.88 -0.90
N GLY A 78 1.89 -22.61 -0.49
CA GLY A 78 0.95 -23.24 -1.43
C GLY A 78 0.13 -22.22 -2.22
N THR A 79 -0.30 -21.15 -1.58
CA THR A 79 -1.00 -20.03 -2.22
C THR A 79 -0.09 -19.30 -3.22
N TRP A 80 1.17 -19.03 -2.83
CA TRP A 80 2.15 -18.44 -3.73
C TRP A 80 2.34 -19.28 -4.99
N VAL A 81 2.61 -20.58 -4.81
CA VAL A 81 2.81 -21.50 -5.94
C VAL A 81 1.58 -21.53 -6.84
N TYR A 82 0.39 -21.63 -6.26
CA TYR A 82 -0.86 -21.68 -7.01
C TYR A 82 -1.07 -20.43 -7.88
N LEU A 83 -0.99 -19.23 -7.29
CA LEU A 83 -1.23 -17.97 -8.02
C LEU A 83 -0.14 -17.67 -9.05
N ARG A 84 1.12 -17.97 -8.72
CA ARG A 84 2.23 -17.86 -9.67
C ARG A 84 2.00 -18.79 -10.87
N ASP A 85 1.74 -20.07 -10.62
CA ASP A 85 1.65 -21.08 -11.67
C ASP A 85 0.41 -20.85 -12.55
N GLU A 86 -0.71 -20.36 -11.98
CA GLU A 86 -1.87 -19.91 -12.72
C GLU A 86 -1.51 -18.86 -13.78
N ILE A 87 -0.77 -17.80 -13.40
CA ILE A 87 -0.34 -16.77 -14.34
C ILE A 87 0.64 -17.32 -15.36
N LEU A 88 1.62 -18.14 -14.94
CA LEU A 88 2.59 -18.73 -15.85
C LEU A 88 1.96 -19.64 -16.89
N GLU A 89 0.91 -20.38 -16.54
CA GLU A 89 0.17 -21.21 -17.49
C GLU A 89 -0.58 -20.35 -18.51
N GLN A 90 -1.25 -19.29 -18.06
CA GLN A 90 -1.90 -18.31 -18.93
C GLN A 90 -0.92 -17.65 -19.91
N VAL A 91 0.30 -17.33 -19.47
CA VAL A 91 1.37 -16.81 -20.36
C VAL A 91 1.76 -17.84 -21.42
N ARG A 92 1.89 -19.15 -21.06
CA ARG A 92 2.20 -20.22 -22.01
C ARG A 92 1.11 -20.40 -23.04
N GLU A 93 -0.16 -20.41 -22.62
CA GLU A 93 -1.32 -20.54 -23.51
C GLU A 93 -1.47 -19.35 -24.47
N ALA A 94 -1.02 -18.16 -24.03
CA ALA A 94 -1.07 -16.93 -24.83
C ALA A 94 0.02 -16.79 -25.88
N LEU A 95 1.05 -17.64 -25.89
CA LEU A 95 2.17 -17.55 -26.85
C LEU A 95 1.71 -17.68 -28.33
N PRO A 96 2.41 -17.03 -29.28
CA PRO A 96 3.51 -16.11 -29.10
C PRO A 96 3.05 -14.72 -28.62
N LEU A 97 3.87 -14.01 -27.84
CA LEU A 97 3.59 -12.69 -27.29
C LEU A 97 4.66 -11.68 -27.72
N ASP A 98 4.23 -10.47 -28.08
CA ASP A 98 5.12 -9.33 -28.34
C ASP A 98 5.44 -8.59 -27.04
N ALA A 99 4.50 -8.55 -26.09
CA ALA A 99 4.74 -7.98 -24.75
C ALA A 99 3.93 -8.67 -23.63
N VAL A 100 4.45 -8.54 -22.41
CA VAL A 100 3.77 -8.85 -21.15
C VAL A 100 3.77 -7.62 -20.26
N VAL A 101 2.60 -7.25 -19.70
CA VAL A 101 2.47 -6.10 -18.79
C VAL A 101 1.90 -6.58 -17.48
N LEU A 102 2.66 -6.41 -16.40
CA LEU A 102 2.29 -6.92 -15.08
C LEU A 102 2.05 -5.78 -14.08
N GLY A 103 0.93 -5.85 -13.38
CA GLY A 103 0.67 -5.03 -12.21
C GLY A 103 1.04 -5.78 -10.93
N LEU A 104 2.13 -5.38 -10.29
CA LEU A 104 2.65 -6.04 -9.09
C LEU A 104 2.77 -5.04 -7.94
N HIS A 105 2.80 -5.53 -6.68
CA HIS A 105 3.06 -4.63 -5.54
C HIS A 105 4.56 -4.39 -5.37
N GLY A 106 5.33 -5.44 -5.27
CA GLY A 106 6.78 -5.35 -5.07
C GLY A 106 7.25 -5.62 -3.64
N ALA A 107 6.36 -5.99 -2.72
CA ALA A 107 6.71 -6.35 -1.34
C ALA A 107 6.12 -7.70 -0.91
N MET A 108 5.83 -8.57 -1.86
CA MET A 108 5.30 -9.90 -1.57
C MET A 108 6.42 -10.84 -1.11
N ILE A 109 6.28 -11.38 0.09
CA ILE A 109 7.18 -12.39 0.67
C ILE A 109 6.34 -13.60 1.07
N ALA A 110 6.74 -14.78 0.61
CA ALA A 110 6.10 -16.04 0.93
C ALA A 110 7.04 -16.96 1.73
N ASP A 111 6.46 -17.97 2.37
CA ASP A 111 7.27 -19.04 2.94
C ASP A 111 8.14 -19.68 1.83
N GLY A 112 9.45 -19.66 2.03
CA GLY A 112 10.41 -20.18 1.09
C GLY A 112 10.72 -19.27 -0.12
N CYS A 113 10.11 -18.09 -0.23
CA CYS A 113 10.38 -17.12 -1.31
C CYS A 113 10.42 -15.68 -0.76
N THR A 114 11.59 -15.07 -0.75
CA THR A 114 11.79 -13.70 -0.22
C THR A 114 11.60 -12.60 -1.27
N ASP A 115 11.48 -12.98 -2.55
CA ASP A 115 11.29 -12.10 -3.69
C ASP A 115 10.32 -12.77 -4.69
N CYS A 116 9.04 -12.73 -4.36
CA CYS A 116 8.01 -13.37 -5.17
C CYS A 116 7.88 -12.72 -6.55
N GLU A 117 7.92 -11.40 -6.61
CA GLU A 117 7.80 -10.66 -7.86
C GLU A 117 9.03 -10.90 -8.77
N GLY A 118 10.23 -10.94 -8.20
CA GLY A 118 11.43 -11.29 -8.96
C GLY A 118 11.40 -12.72 -9.48
N ALA A 119 10.88 -13.67 -8.68
CA ALA A 119 10.71 -15.06 -9.12
C ALA A 119 9.66 -15.20 -10.23
N LEU A 120 8.56 -14.42 -10.16
CA LEU A 120 7.55 -14.38 -11.23
C LEU A 120 8.13 -13.80 -12.52
N LEU A 121 8.83 -12.64 -12.45
CA LEU A 121 9.43 -11.99 -13.61
C LEU A 121 10.48 -12.88 -14.29
N GLU A 122 11.35 -13.54 -13.52
CA GLU A 122 12.34 -14.50 -14.03
C GLU A 122 11.67 -15.67 -14.77
N ALA A 123 10.60 -16.21 -14.19
CA ALA A 123 9.84 -17.30 -14.81
C ALA A 123 9.10 -16.87 -16.09
N VAL A 124 8.48 -15.68 -16.10
CA VAL A 124 7.85 -15.10 -17.29
C VAL A 124 8.90 -14.88 -18.38
N ARG A 125 10.04 -14.25 -18.07
CA ARG A 125 11.15 -14.06 -19.01
C ARG A 125 11.64 -15.37 -19.61
N GLY A 126 11.75 -16.43 -18.79
CA GLY A 126 12.11 -17.78 -19.24
C GLY A 126 11.12 -18.40 -20.23
N ILE A 127 9.84 -18.04 -20.14
CA ILE A 127 8.79 -18.52 -21.06
C ILE A 127 8.77 -17.73 -22.36
N VAL A 128 8.79 -16.40 -22.27
CA VAL A 128 8.57 -15.53 -23.44
C VAL A 128 9.86 -15.23 -24.22
N GLY A 129 11.03 -15.47 -23.62
CA GLY A 129 12.34 -15.21 -24.24
C GLY A 129 12.78 -13.75 -24.16
N PRO A 130 13.98 -13.41 -24.69
CA PRO A 130 14.60 -12.09 -24.52
C PRO A 130 14.01 -10.98 -25.38
N GLU A 131 13.31 -11.30 -26.46
CA GLU A 131 12.81 -10.32 -27.42
C GLU A 131 11.43 -9.74 -27.03
N THR A 132 10.68 -10.44 -26.19
CA THR A 132 9.37 -9.98 -25.71
C THR A 132 9.55 -8.86 -24.68
N ILE A 133 8.88 -7.73 -24.88
CA ILE A 133 8.94 -6.61 -23.95
C ILE A 133 8.18 -6.94 -22.66
N ILE A 134 8.83 -6.82 -21.51
CA ILE A 134 8.20 -6.97 -20.18
C ILE A 134 8.14 -5.59 -19.49
N GLY A 135 6.92 -5.06 -19.36
CA GLY A 135 6.62 -3.88 -18.57
C GLY A 135 6.02 -4.26 -17.21
N VAL A 136 6.43 -3.58 -16.15
CA VAL A 136 5.90 -3.82 -14.81
C VAL A 136 5.65 -2.53 -14.04
N THR A 137 4.55 -2.51 -13.28
CA THR A 137 4.27 -1.46 -12.30
C THR A 137 4.50 -1.95 -10.88
N PHE A 138 5.06 -1.11 -10.01
CA PHE A 138 5.23 -1.37 -8.59
C PHE A 138 4.65 -0.24 -7.72
N ASP A 139 4.35 -0.59 -6.48
CA ASP A 139 4.15 0.35 -5.38
C ASP A 139 5.52 0.87 -4.88
N PRO A 140 5.65 2.11 -4.40
CA PRO A 140 6.90 2.60 -3.83
C PRO A 140 7.32 1.85 -2.55
N HIS A 141 6.39 1.23 -1.82
CA HIS A 141 6.71 0.39 -0.65
C HIS A 141 7.16 -1.02 -1.08
N SER A 142 8.08 -1.11 -2.03
CA SER A 142 8.58 -2.35 -2.62
C SER A 142 10.04 -2.65 -2.26
N HIS A 143 10.48 -3.89 -2.53
CA HIS A 143 11.85 -4.37 -2.34
C HIS A 143 12.47 -4.65 -3.71
N LEU A 144 13.09 -3.65 -4.33
CA LEU A 144 13.67 -3.84 -5.66
C LEU A 144 14.95 -4.68 -5.60
N SER A 145 14.88 -5.91 -6.08
CA SER A 145 16.02 -6.78 -6.28
C SER A 145 16.67 -6.59 -7.66
N GLN A 146 17.95 -6.99 -7.79
CA GLN A 146 18.61 -7.04 -9.09
C GLN A 146 17.89 -7.99 -10.06
N LYS A 147 17.32 -9.09 -9.54
CA LYS A 147 16.54 -10.04 -10.33
C LYS A 147 15.36 -9.35 -11.06
N ARG A 148 14.66 -8.41 -10.43
CA ARG A 148 13.58 -7.65 -11.05
C ARG A 148 14.10 -6.73 -12.15
N VAL A 149 15.22 -6.05 -11.90
CA VAL A 149 15.88 -5.16 -12.88
C VAL A 149 16.35 -5.93 -14.11
N ASP A 150 16.86 -7.16 -13.92
CA ASP A 150 17.39 -7.98 -15.01
C ASP A 150 16.29 -8.65 -15.87
N ASN A 151 15.07 -8.79 -15.35
CA ASN A 151 13.99 -9.51 -16.03
C ASN A 151 12.83 -8.61 -16.51
N ALA A 152 12.88 -7.30 -16.28
CA ALA A 152 11.93 -6.33 -16.80
C ALA A 152 12.63 -5.30 -17.69
N ASP A 153 12.02 -4.95 -18.82
CA ASP A 153 12.55 -3.91 -19.74
C ASP A 153 12.08 -2.52 -19.31
N ILE A 154 10.90 -2.44 -18.71
CA ILE A 154 10.28 -1.19 -18.26
C ILE A 154 9.77 -1.41 -16.84
N ILE A 155 10.23 -0.57 -15.91
CA ILE A 155 9.76 -0.52 -14.53
C ILE A 155 9.22 0.88 -14.26
N THR A 156 7.94 0.97 -13.91
CA THR A 156 7.32 2.20 -13.41
C THR A 156 6.85 1.99 -11.97
N VAL A 157 6.92 3.02 -11.14
CA VAL A 157 6.52 2.95 -9.74
C VAL A 157 5.67 4.17 -9.40
N PHE A 158 4.65 4.02 -8.56
CA PHE A 158 3.87 5.17 -8.09
C PHE A 158 4.81 6.20 -7.48
N LYS A 159 4.61 7.47 -7.81
CA LYS A 159 5.44 8.57 -7.33
C LYS A 159 4.89 9.20 -6.06
N GLU A 160 3.61 8.94 -5.77
CA GLU A 160 2.91 9.59 -4.68
C GLU A 160 2.70 8.66 -3.47
N PHE A 161 2.83 9.24 -2.28
CA PHE A 161 2.40 8.67 -1.02
C PHE A 161 1.65 9.73 -0.23
N PRO A 162 0.30 9.72 -0.22
CA PRO A 162 -0.66 8.66 -0.63
C PRO A 162 -0.63 8.31 -2.11
N HIS A 163 -0.95 7.05 -2.46
CA HIS A 163 -0.92 6.50 -3.82
C HIS A 163 -2.08 7.04 -4.67
N THR A 164 -1.99 8.30 -5.05
CA THR A 164 -3.04 8.98 -5.84
C THR A 164 -2.81 8.87 -7.35
N ASP A 165 -1.69 8.27 -7.78
CA ASP A 165 -1.21 8.21 -9.16
C ASP A 165 -1.05 6.77 -9.70
N PHE A 166 -1.70 5.77 -9.07
CA PHE A 166 -1.56 4.37 -9.51
C PHE A 166 -2.14 4.11 -10.91
N ALA A 167 -3.21 4.83 -11.29
CA ALA A 167 -3.80 4.72 -12.61
C ALA A 167 -2.87 5.33 -13.68
N GLU A 168 -2.38 6.53 -13.45
CA GLU A 168 -1.43 7.25 -14.30
C GLU A 168 -0.12 6.48 -14.47
N THR A 169 0.34 5.80 -13.43
CA THR A 169 1.53 4.93 -13.50
C THR A 169 1.28 3.73 -14.39
N GLY A 170 0.09 3.13 -14.34
CA GLY A 170 -0.32 2.07 -15.27
C GLY A 170 -0.34 2.57 -16.73
N GLU A 171 -0.89 3.75 -16.97
CA GLU A 171 -0.91 4.39 -18.31
C GLU A 171 0.51 4.67 -18.81
N ALA A 172 1.39 5.19 -17.98
CA ALA A 172 2.79 5.46 -18.33
C ALA A 172 3.54 4.17 -18.70
N CYS A 173 3.34 3.08 -17.92
CA CYS A 173 3.92 1.78 -18.26
C CYS A 173 3.48 1.29 -19.62
N VAL A 174 2.17 1.28 -19.88
CA VAL A 174 1.58 0.85 -21.16
C VAL A 174 2.08 1.70 -22.32
N ALA A 175 2.14 3.02 -22.17
CA ALA A 175 2.64 3.93 -23.20
C ALA A 175 4.10 3.62 -23.57
N LEU A 176 4.97 3.35 -22.59
CA LEU A 176 6.37 2.98 -22.83
C LEU A 176 6.49 1.61 -23.50
N VAL A 177 5.69 0.61 -23.09
CA VAL A 177 5.65 -0.71 -23.75
C VAL A 177 5.26 -0.58 -25.22
N LEU A 178 4.22 0.18 -25.53
CA LEU A 178 3.76 0.40 -26.91
C LEU A 178 4.79 1.15 -27.77
N ARG A 179 5.51 2.12 -27.19
CA ARG A 179 6.62 2.79 -27.88
C ARG A 179 7.79 1.85 -28.16
N ALA A 180 8.12 0.96 -27.21
CA ALA A 180 9.15 -0.04 -27.40
C ALA A 180 8.76 -1.04 -28.51
N LEU A 181 7.51 -1.53 -28.54
CA LEU A 181 6.99 -2.42 -29.57
C LEU A 181 7.03 -1.81 -30.98
N ARG A 182 6.86 -0.48 -31.09
CA ARG A 182 6.98 0.25 -32.37
C ARG A 182 8.43 0.56 -32.74
N GLY A 183 9.41 0.18 -31.90
CA GLY A 183 10.82 0.47 -32.11
C GLY A 183 11.20 1.95 -31.96
N GLU A 184 10.34 2.76 -31.33
CA GLU A 184 10.58 4.17 -31.04
C GLU A 184 11.60 4.39 -29.92
N ILE A 185 11.71 3.44 -29.01
CA ILE A 185 12.62 3.44 -27.88
C ILE A 185 13.22 2.05 -27.64
N LYS A 186 14.39 2.02 -27.01
CA LYS A 186 15.04 0.81 -26.47
C LYS A 186 15.22 0.99 -24.97
N PRO A 187 14.23 0.62 -24.14
CA PRO A 187 14.27 0.90 -22.71
C PRO A 187 15.41 0.15 -22.03
N VAL A 188 16.11 0.85 -21.14
CA VAL A 188 17.16 0.30 -20.28
C VAL A 188 16.93 0.76 -18.85
N VAL A 189 16.84 -0.19 -17.92
CA VAL A 189 16.64 0.09 -16.51
C VAL A 189 17.97 0.26 -15.80
N SER A 190 18.10 1.32 -14.99
CA SER A 190 19.20 1.57 -14.06
C SER A 190 18.63 1.78 -12.66
N ALA A 191 19.35 1.33 -11.63
CA ALA A 191 18.93 1.51 -10.25
C ALA A 191 20.10 1.94 -9.35
N TYR A 192 19.78 2.71 -8.31
CA TYR A 192 20.72 3.11 -7.26
C TYR A 192 20.17 2.76 -5.89
N ASP A 193 20.97 2.12 -5.04
CA ASP A 193 20.60 1.75 -3.67
C ASP A 193 20.92 2.90 -2.71
N VAL A 194 19.88 3.53 -2.20
CA VAL A 194 19.99 4.68 -1.27
C VAL A 194 20.40 4.24 0.14
N ARG A 195 20.29 2.95 0.44
CA ARG A 195 20.64 2.36 1.75
C ARG A 195 19.95 3.06 2.93
N MET A 196 18.66 3.35 2.79
CA MET A 196 17.89 4.09 3.78
C MET A 196 16.53 3.43 4.02
N ILE A 197 16.11 3.38 5.28
CA ILE A 197 14.75 3.06 5.69
C ILE A 197 14.17 4.32 6.33
N ASP A 198 13.18 4.94 5.72
CA ASP A 198 12.47 6.11 6.26
C ASP A 198 11.02 6.14 5.79
N ILE A 199 10.23 7.05 6.35
CA ILE A 199 8.87 7.34 5.90
C ILE A 199 8.93 8.56 5.00
N LEU A 200 8.48 8.43 3.76
CA LEU A 200 8.68 9.40 2.68
C LEU A 200 7.35 9.94 2.12
N PRO A 201 6.53 10.66 2.93
CA PRO A 201 5.25 11.21 2.46
C PRO A 201 5.49 12.29 1.40
N THR A 202 4.93 12.11 0.21
CA THR A 202 5.19 12.99 -0.94
C THR A 202 4.29 14.24 -0.97
N SER A 203 3.31 14.30 -0.09
CA SER A 203 2.38 15.43 0.02
C SER A 203 2.99 16.70 0.63
N GLN A 204 4.20 16.62 1.20
CA GLN A 204 4.87 17.73 1.88
C GLN A 204 6.38 17.77 1.63
N ALA A 205 6.99 18.93 1.91
CA ALA A 205 8.44 19.07 1.79
C ALA A 205 9.20 18.19 2.82
N PRO A 206 10.41 17.68 2.49
CA PRO A 206 11.13 17.92 1.23
C PRO A 206 10.67 17.03 0.06
N MET A 207 9.90 15.96 0.32
CA MET A 207 9.54 14.95 -0.66
C MET A 207 8.69 15.50 -1.81
N ARG A 208 7.81 16.49 -1.56
CA ARG A 208 7.02 17.10 -2.64
C ARG A 208 7.92 17.68 -3.74
N GLY A 209 8.91 18.51 -3.37
CA GLY A 209 9.84 19.07 -4.34
C GLY A 209 10.72 18.02 -5.01
N PHE A 210 11.01 16.91 -4.35
CA PHE A 210 11.76 15.80 -4.93
C PHE A 210 10.94 15.08 -6.02
N VAL A 211 9.68 14.78 -5.76
CA VAL A 211 8.77 14.18 -6.75
C VAL A 211 8.56 15.10 -7.94
N ASP A 212 8.39 16.40 -7.70
CA ASP A 212 8.21 17.38 -8.79
C ASP A 212 9.43 17.41 -9.73
N ARG A 213 10.65 17.29 -9.18
CA ARG A 213 11.88 17.17 -10.01
C ARG A 213 11.92 15.87 -10.81
N MET A 214 11.49 14.74 -10.24
CA MET A 214 11.40 13.49 -10.99
C MET A 214 10.42 13.63 -12.16
N LYS A 215 9.24 14.21 -11.93
CA LYS A 215 8.25 14.46 -13.00
C LYS A 215 8.80 15.38 -14.08
N ALA A 216 9.51 16.44 -13.71
CA ALA A 216 10.14 17.35 -14.69
C ALA A 216 11.16 16.65 -15.59
N LEU A 217 11.95 15.68 -15.08
CA LEU A 217 12.89 14.90 -15.89
C LEU A 217 12.20 13.97 -16.90
N GLU A 218 10.98 13.52 -16.61
CA GLU A 218 10.16 12.77 -17.56
C GLU A 218 9.51 13.69 -18.60
N GLU A 219 8.98 14.82 -18.16
CA GLU A 219 8.29 15.81 -19.01
C GLU A 219 9.23 16.44 -20.04
N ASP A 220 10.49 16.72 -19.70
CA ASP A 220 11.48 17.27 -20.60
C ASP A 220 12.16 16.21 -21.49
N GLY A 221 11.81 14.95 -21.32
CA GLY A 221 12.35 13.83 -22.10
C GLY A 221 13.78 13.44 -21.73
N THR A 222 14.30 13.91 -20.60
CA THR A 222 15.63 13.54 -20.10
C THR A 222 15.70 12.05 -19.79
N VAL A 223 14.62 11.47 -19.25
CA VAL A 223 14.44 10.04 -19.01
C VAL A 223 13.08 9.58 -19.56
N LEU A 224 12.91 8.27 -19.76
CA LEU A 224 11.61 7.69 -20.08
C LEU A 224 10.73 7.54 -18.85
N SER A 225 11.32 7.16 -17.71
CA SER A 225 10.67 7.12 -16.40
C SER A 225 11.71 7.23 -15.29
N VAL A 226 11.35 7.85 -14.18
CA VAL A 226 12.14 7.87 -12.94
C VAL A 226 11.25 7.77 -11.73
N SER A 227 11.61 6.89 -10.80
CA SER A 227 10.82 6.63 -9.60
C SER A 227 11.69 6.42 -8.37
N ALA A 228 11.16 6.80 -7.21
CA ALA A 228 11.75 6.47 -5.92
C ALA A 228 10.99 5.29 -5.30
N ILE A 229 11.68 4.21 -5.05
CA ILE A 229 11.22 3.12 -4.20
C ILE A 229 11.52 3.53 -2.76
N HIS A 230 10.52 3.47 -1.89
CA HIS A 230 10.65 3.83 -0.48
C HIS A 230 11.16 2.64 0.36
N GLY A 231 10.86 1.42 -0.08
CA GLY A 231 10.99 0.21 0.72
C GLY A 231 9.84 0.05 1.71
N PHE A 232 9.63 -1.17 2.18
CA PHE A 232 8.61 -1.48 3.18
C PHE A 232 9.25 -1.97 4.48
N MET A 233 9.29 -1.12 5.50
CA MET A 233 10.05 -1.36 6.73
C MET A 233 9.57 -2.59 7.53
N ALA A 234 8.33 -3.03 7.35
CA ALA A 234 7.80 -4.24 7.97
C ALA A 234 8.11 -5.53 7.19
N GLY A 235 8.77 -5.45 6.05
CA GLY A 235 9.22 -6.59 5.27
C GLY A 235 10.70 -6.89 5.52
N ASP A 236 11.02 -7.99 6.23
CA ASP A 236 12.41 -8.47 6.40
C ASP A 236 12.89 -9.12 5.09
N SER A 237 13.48 -8.31 4.22
CA SER A 237 13.97 -8.69 2.89
C SER A 237 15.45 -8.33 2.73
N PRO A 238 16.24 -9.14 1.99
CA PRO A 238 17.61 -8.76 1.62
C PRO A 238 17.71 -7.42 0.90
N ASP A 239 16.66 -7.05 0.15
CA ASP A 239 16.59 -5.86 -0.69
C ASP A 239 15.84 -4.68 -0.04
N LEU A 240 15.52 -4.77 1.26
CA LEU A 240 14.87 -3.70 2.00
C LEU A 240 15.62 -2.37 1.88
N GLY A 241 14.87 -1.27 1.79
CA GLY A 241 15.37 0.10 1.80
C GLY A 241 15.09 0.84 0.49
N ALA A 242 15.26 2.16 0.56
CA ALA A 242 14.97 3.04 -0.54
C ALA A 242 15.92 2.85 -1.73
N LYS A 243 15.38 2.97 -2.95
CA LYS A 243 16.14 2.91 -4.20
C LYS A 243 15.61 3.93 -5.19
N ILE A 244 16.45 4.35 -6.14
CA ILE A 244 16.02 5.11 -7.31
C ILE A 244 16.06 4.19 -8.52
N VAL A 245 15.01 4.21 -9.33
CA VAL A 245 14.90 3.48 -10.60
C VAL A 245 14.75 4.48 -11.73
N VAL A 246 15.54 4.31 -12.78
CA VAL A 246 15.51 5.18 -13.97
C VAL A 246 15.42 4.31 -15.21
N VAL A 247 14.51 4.62 -16.10
CA VAL A 247 14.40 4.01 -17.43
C VAL A 247 14.82 5.04 -18.47
N THR A 248 15.82 4.70 -19.28
CA THR A 248 16.34 5.57 -20.36
C THR A 248 16.20 4.89 -21.71
N ASP A 249 16.27 5.68 -22.77
CA ASP A 249 16.33 5.19 -24.14
C ASP A 249 17.78 4.84 -24.52
N ASN A 250 18.12 3.55 -24.47
CA ASN A 250 19.42 2.97 -24.85
C ASN A 250 20.64 3.67 -24.22
N ASP A 251 20.48 4.30 -23.06
CA ASP A 251 21.56 5.03 -22.38
C ASP A 251 21.66 4.66 -20.90
N ARG A 252 22.29 3.50 -20.63
CA ARG A 252 22.54 3.02 -19.26
C ARG A 252 23.43 3.97 -18.46
N SER A 253 24.38 4.64 -19.11
CA SER A 253 25.32 5.55 -18.42
C SER A 253 24.58 6.75 -17.84
N LYS A 254 23.73 7.39 -18.66
CA LYS A 254 22.87 8.50 -18.24
C LYS A 254 21.88 8.04 -17.14
N GLY A 255 21.27 6.86 -17.29
CA GLY A 255 20.37 6.30 -16.29
C GLY A 255 21.06 6.12 -14.95
N THR A 256 22.28 5.59 -14.91
CA THR A 256 23.08 5.39 -13.71
C THR A 256 23.46 6.72 -13.06
N GLU A 257 23.89 7.70 -13.85
CA GLU A 257 24.24 9.04 -13.36
C GLU A 257 23.04 9.71 -12.65
N ILE A 258 21.88 9.71 -13.31
CA ILE A 258 20.65 10.33 -12.77
C ILE A 258 20.19 9.57 -11.52
N ALA A 259 20.21 8.23 -11.53
CA ALA A 259 19.82 7.41 -10.38
C ALA A 259 20.74 7.69 -9.17
N THR A 260 22.03 7.81 -9.38
CA THR A 260 23.01 8.13 -8.33
C THR A 260 22.74 9.52 -7.76
N ARG A 261 22.64 10.54 -8.60
CA ARG A 261 22.40 11.92 -8.17
C ARG A 261 21.12 12.08 -7.34
N LEU A 262 20.02 11.50 -7.82
CA LEU A 262 18.74 11.52 -7.11
C LEU A 262 18.79 10.69 -5.83
N GLY A 263 19.53 9.57 -5.81
CA GLY A 263 19.70 8.75 -4.63
C GLY A 263 20.50 9.45 -3.53
N GLU A 264 21.57 10.15 -3.88
CA GLU A 264 22.35 10.97 -2.96
C GLU A 264 21.50 12.13 -2.41
N GLU A 265 20.69 12.78 -3.25
CA GLU A 265 19.74 13.80 -2.84
C GLU A 265 18.71 13.23 -1.86
N LEU A 266 18.08 12.09 -2.18
CA LEU A 266 17.11 11.44 -1.29
C LEU A 266 17.76 11.07 0.06
N PHE A 267 18.98 10.54 0.05
CA PHE A 267 19.71 10.24 1.28
C PHE A 267 19.99 11.47 2.13
N SER A 268 20.16 12.64 1.51
CA SER A 268 20.36 13.91 2.23
C SER A 268 19.14 14.32 3.06
N PHE A 269 17.94 13.84 2.71
CA PHE A 269 16.69 14.12 3.44
C PHE A 269 16.43 13.18 4.63
N ARG A 270 17.30 12.18 4.87
CA ARG A 270 17.10 11.21 5.95
C ARG A 270 16.80 11.88 7.29
N GLY A 271 15.76 11.38 7.95
CA GLY A 271 15.29 11.89 9.25
C GLY A 271 14.56 13.23 9.19
N GLN A 272 14.36 13.83 8.00
CA GLN A 272 13.67 15.11 7.82
C GLN A 272 12.30 14.98 7.18
N THR A 273 11.90 13.78 6.77
CA THR A 273 10.69 13.52 5.99
C THR A 273 9.48 13.15 6.84
N LYS A 274 9.73 12.65 8.05
CA LYS A 274 8.67 12.16 8.95
C LYS A 274 7.76 13.29 9.43
N PRO A 275 6.44 13.09 9.45
CA PRO A 275 5.54 13.97 10.19
C PRO A 275 5.94 14.04 11.67
N GLN A 276 5.53 15.11 12.34
CA GLN A 276 5.67 15.18 13.79
C GLN A 276 4.67 14.21 14.44
N PHE A 277 5.18 13.14 15.05
CA PHE A 277 4.37 12.20 15.81
C PHE A 277 4.14 12.72 17.23
N LEU A 278 2.87 12.70 17.65
CA LEU A 278 2.43 12.99 19.00
C LEU A 278 2.11 11.68 19.73
N THR A 279 2.14 11.68 21.06
CA THR A 279 1.52 10.57 21.83
C THR A 279 0.01 10.61 21.66
N ALA A 280 -0.67 9.47 21.85
CA ALA A 280 -2.14 9.40 21.81
C ALA A 280 -2.78 10.46 22.69
N SER A 281 -2.30 10.58 23.94
CA SER A 281 -2.84 11.53 24.92
C SER A 281 -2.73 12.98 24.45
N VAL A 282 -1.57 13.38 23.94
CA VAL A 282 -1.34 14.76 23.46
C VAL A 282 -2.16 15.04 22.20
N ALA A 283 -2.20 14.10 21.24
CA ALA A 283 -2.95 14.27 19.99
C ALA A 283 -4.45 14.44 20.25
N LEU A 284 -5.04 13.55 21.07
CA LEU A 284 -6.45 13.58 21.40
C LEU A 284 -6.83 14.82 22.22
N ALA A 285 -6.02 15.19 23.22
CA ALA A 285 -6.24 16.40 24.02
C ALA A 285 -6.17 17.68 23.16
N LYS A 286 -5.22 17.74 22.21
CA LYS A 286 -5.10 18.86 21.26
C LYS A 286 -6.31 18.92 20.34
N ALA A 287 -6.73 17.78 19.78
CA ALA A 287 -7.90 17.71 18.91
C ALA A 287 -9.20 18.13 19.60
N ALA A 288 -9.40 17.67 20.86
CA ALA A 288 -10.58 18.02 21.64
C ALA A 288 -10.68 19.52 21.97
N ARG A 289 -9.54 20.22 22.10
CA ARG A 289 -9.48 21.65 22.45
C ARG A 289 -9.50 22.58 21.23
N ALA A 290 -9.39 22.04 20.01
CA ALA A 290 -9.37 22.85 18.81
C ALA A 290 -10.65 23.70 18.66
N ASP A 291 -10.54 24.94 18.22
CA ASP A 291 -11.72 25.83 18.05
C ASP A 291 -12.62 25.38 16.90
N LYS A 292 -12.01 24.81 15.85
CA LYS A 292 -12.69 24.29 14.65
C LYS A 292 -12.50 22.79 14.53
N GLY A 293 -13.49 22.12 13.95
CA GLY A 293 -13.45 20.69 13.65
C GLY A 293 -14.03 20.37 12.28
N PRO A 294 -13.95 19.11 11.84
CA PRO A 294 -13.29 18.02 12.54
C PRO A 294 -11.77 18.14 12.54
N VAL A 295 -11.13 17.74 13.64
CA VAL A 295 -9.70 17.46 13.65
C VAL A 295 -9.51 15.96 13.38
N VAL A 296 -8.67 15.63 12.41
CA VAL A 296 -8.35 14.23 12.09
C VAL A 296 -7.11 13.81 12.85
N VAL A 297 -7.20 12.73 13.62
CA VAL A 297 -6.09 12.12 14.36
C VAL A 297 -5.82 10.74 13.76
N ALA A 298 -4.66 10.57 13.15
CA ALA A 298 -4.26 9.29 12.59
C ALA A 298 -3.50 8.46 13.64
N ASP A 299 -4.00 7.25 13.93
CA ASP A 299 -3.24 6.16 14.56
C ASP A 299 -2.37 5.53 13.46
N VAL A 300 -1.09 5.90 13.41
CA VAL A 300 -0.25 5.64 12.26
C VAL A 300 0.29 4.21 12.19
N TRP A 301 0.36 3.52 13.34
CA TRP A 301 1.00 2.20 13.41
C TRP A 301 0.01 1.03 13.51
N ASP A 302 -1.21 1.24 14.01
CA ASP A 302 -2.23 0.21 13.89
C ASP A 302 -2.96 0.33 12.54
N ASN A 303 -2.15 0.32 11.49
CA ASN A 303 -2.57 0.47 10.09
C ASN A 303 -2.69 -0.89 9.39
N PRO A 304 -3.90 -1.39 9.05
CA PRO A 304 -4.05 -2.60 8.26
C PRO A 304 -3.31 -2.56 6.91
N GLY A 305 -3.15 -1.38 6.31
CA GLY A 305 -2.31 -1.18 5.14
C GLY A 305 -0.81 -1.40 5.38
N GLY A 306 -0.38 -1.59 6.62
CA GLY A 306 0.96 -2.06 6.99
C GLY A 306 0.98 -3.53 7.43
N GLY A 307 -0.09 -4.29 7.19
CA GLY A 307 -0.17 -5.73 7.47
C GLY A 307 -0.46 -6.10 8.92
N VAL A 308 -0.88 -5.15 9.77
CA VAL A 308 -1.38 -5.42 11.12
C VAL A 308 -2.90 -5.60 11.12
N ALA A 309 -3.45 -5.99 12.26
CA ALA A 309 -4.89 -6.29 12.35
C ALA A 309 -5.80 -5.08 12.23
N GLY A 310 -5.39 -3.93 12.76
CA GLY A 310 -6.27 -2.78 12.90
C GLY A 310 -7.28 -2.94 14.04
N ASP A 311 -7.00 -3.82 14.99
CA ASP A 311 -7.87 -4.08 16.13
C ASP A 311 -7.41 -3.43 17.44
N SER A 312 -6.33 -2.63 17.41
CA SER A 312 -5.81 -1.98 18.61
C SER A 312 -6.85 -1.07 19.26
N THR A 313 -6.93 -1.17 20.58
CA THR A 313 -7.83 -0.38 21.42
C THR A 313 -7.12 0.79 22.11
N LEU A 314 -5.81 0.93 21.96
CA LEU A 314 -5.00 1.89 22.71
C LEU A 314 -5.49 3.34 22.55
N MET A 315 -5.70 3.78 21.29
CA MET A 315 -6.24 5.12 21.03
C MET A 315 -7.67 5.29 21.54
N LEU A 316 -8.52 4.25 21.39
CA LEU A 316 -9.90 4.30 21.90
C LEU A 316 -9.94 4.37 23.43
N ARG A 317 -9.11 3.59 24.12
CA ARG A 317 -9.00 3.64 25.58
C ARG A 317 -8.53 5.00 26.08
N GLU A 318 -7.60 5.62 25.40
CA GLU A 318 -7.15 6.98 25.72
C GLU A 318 -8.28 8.01 25.50
N ALA A 319 -9.05 7.89 24.42
CA ALA A 319 -10.21 8.75 24.19
C ALA A 319 -11.28 8.58 25.26
N MET A 320 -11.51 7.34 25.72
CA MET A 320 -12.43 7.04 26.84
C MET A 320 -11.90 7.62 28.18
N ALA A 321 -10.59 7.45 28.45
CA ALA A 321 -9.99 7.97 29.70
C ALA A 321 -10.05 9.49 29.81
N GLN A 322 -10.01 10.19 28.67
CA GLN A 322 -10.20 11.65 28.58
C GLN A 322 -11.67 12.07 28.51
N ASP A 323 -12.64 11.13 28.57
CA ASP A 323 -14.10 11.38 28.42
C ASP A 323 -14.45 12.24 27.21
N LEU A 324 -13.83 11.93 26.06
CA LEU A 324 -13.99 12.72 24.85
C LEU A 324 -15.42 12.62 24.29
N GLN A 325 -15.93 13.73 23.81
CA GLN A 325 -17.27 13.85 23.25
C GLN A 325 -17.20 14.22 21.76
N SER A 326 -18.24 13.85 21.00
CA SER A 326 -18.32 14.13 19.55
C SER A 326 -17.15 13.54 18.74
N VAL A 327 -16.76 12.29 19.04
CA VAL A 327 -15.70 11.55 18.34
C VAL A 327 -16.33 10.53 17.39
N ALA A 328 -15.76 10.37 16.19
CA ALA A 328 -15.94 9.18 15.37
C ALA A 328 -14.60 8.44 15.28
N PHE A 329 -14.62 7.14 15.49
CA PHE A 329 -13.46 6.27 15.53
C PHE A 329 -13.61 5.17 14.46
N GLY A 330 -12.71 5.06 13.54
CA GLY A 330 -12.81 4.06 12.48
C GLY A 330 -11.48 3.63 11.88
N THR A 331 -11.31 2.34 11.63
CA THR A 331 -12.15 1.20 12.00
C THR A 331 -11.52 0.40 13.13
N ILE A 332 -12.28 -0.45 13.82
CA ILE A 332 -11.71 -1.53 14.63
C ILE A 332 -12.13 -2.85 13.98
N TRP A 333 -11.16 -3.61 13.51
CA TRP A 333 -11.43 -4.92 12.92
C TRP A 333 -11.83 -5.93 13.99
N ASP A 334 -13.07 -6.37 13.96
CA ASP A 334 -13.62 -7.39 14.87
C ASP A 334 -14.84 -8.08 14.25
N PRO A 335 -14.65 -9.08 13.36
CA PRO A 335 -15.74 -9.77 12.69
C PRO A 335 -16.77 -10.38 13.65
N MET A 336 -16.32 -10.85 14.84
CA MET A 336 -17.23 -11.44 15.83
C MET A 336 -18.12 -10.38 16.47
N ALA A 337 -17.54 -9.24 16.84
CA ALA A 337 -18.33 -8.13 17.42
C ALA A 337 -19.34 -7.58 16.40
N VAL A 338 -18.96 -7.47 15.11
CA VAL A 338 -19.89 -7.12 14.01
C VAL A 338 -21.04 -8.11 13.95
N ARG A 339 -20.76 -9.41 13.94
CA ARG A 339 -21.79 -10.46 13.91
C ARG A 339 -22.76 -10.36 15.10
N LEU A 340 -22.27 -10.07 16.30
CA LEU A 340 -23.11 -9.88 17.50
C LEU A 340 -24.01 -8.65 17.36
N CYS A 341 -23.48 -7.54 16.83
CA CYS A 341 -24.25 -6.32 16.59
C CYS A 341 -25.35 -6.54 15.55
N HIS A 342 -25.05 -7.25 14.44
CA HIS A 342 -26.04 -7.60 13.42
C HIS A 342 -27.14 -8.50 14.02
N ALA A 343 -26.80 -9.46 14.86
CA ALA A 343 -27.77 -10.34 15.50
C ALA A 343 -28.65 -9.60 16.51
N ALA A 344 -28.10 -8.61 17.21
CA ALA A 344 -28.85 -7.80 18.18
C ALA A 344 -29.78 -6.79 17.51
N GLY A 345 -29.42 -6.27 16.34
CA GLY A 345 -30.18 -5.26 15.59
C GLY A 345 -29.89 -3.82 15.98
N GLU A 346 -30.25 -2.89 15.10
CA GLU A 346 -30.12 -1.43 15.34
C GLU A 346 -30.99 -0.98 16.53
N GLY A 347 -30.49 -0.09 17.37
CA GLY A 347 -31.11 0.36 18.61
C GLY A 347 -30.84 -0.54 19.83
N ALA A 348 -30.29 -1.74 19.64
CA ALA A 348 -30.03 -2.67 20.74
C ALA A 348 -28.91 -2.12 21.68
N ARG A 349 -29.11 -2.34 22.99
CA ARG A 349 -28.08 -2.14 24.02
C ARG A 349 -27.55 -3.48 24.47
N LEU A 350 -26.24 -3.67 24.35
CA LEU A 350 -25.60 -4.94 24.76
C LEU A 350 -24.27 -4.69 25.45
N ASN A 351 -23.87 -5.62 26.30
CA ASN A 351 -22.51 -5.67 26.82
C ASN A 351 -21.63 -6.34 25.77
N LEU A 352 -20.74 -5.59 25.15
CA LEU A 352 -19.91 -6.03 24.04
C LEU A 352 -18.44 -6.02 24.42
N ARG A 353 -17.74 -7.12 24.09
CA ARG A 353 -16.27 -7.20 24.10
C ARG A 353 -15.76 -7.07 22.68
N PHE A 354 -14.90 -6.07 22.42
CA PHE A 354 -14.37 -5.84 21.06
C PHE A 354 -12.96 -5.28 21.04
N GLY A 355 -12.27 -5.49 19.91
CA GLY A 355 -10.88 -5.09 19.66
C GLY A 355 -9.86 -5.78 20.55
N GLY A 356 -8.56 -5.49 20.36
CA GLY A 356 -7.45 -5.94 21.22
C GLY A 356 -7.32 -7.46 21.34
N LYS A 357 -7.57 -8.23 20.27
CA LYS A 357 -7.62 -9.70 20.32
C LYS A 357 -6.48 -10.38 19.59
N THR A 358 -5.79 -9.69 18.67
CA THR A 358 -4.85 -10.31 17.75
C THR A 358 -3.40 -10.27 18.22
N SER A 359 -3.06 -9.36 19.13
CA SER A 359 -1.72 -9.21 19.68
C SER A 359 -1.76 -8.70 21.12
N SER A 360 -0.81 -9.13 21.94
CA SER A 360 -0.63 -8.60 23.29
C SER A 360 -0.26 -7.12 23.33
N THR A 361 0.22 -6.57 22.21
CA THR A 361 0.57 -5.15 22.06
C THR A 361 -0.55 -4.31 21.47
N ALA A 362 -1.69 -4.93 21.09
CA ALA A 362 -2.86 -4.21 20.56
C ALA A 362 -3.73 -3.55 21.65
N GLY A 363 -3.32 -3.62 22.91
CA GLY A 363 -4.12 -3.23 24.09
C GLY A 363 -5.15 -4.29 24.47
N ASP A 364 -5.70 -4.18 25.68
CA ASP A 364 -6.75 -5.11 26.13
C ASP A 364 -8.07 -4.88 25.37
N PRO A 365 -8.88 -5.92 25.15
CA PRO A 365 -10.23 -5.76 24.61
C PRO A 365 -11.05 -4.77 25.45
N VAL A 366 -11.92 -4.02 24.78
CA VAL A 366 -12.89 -3.14 25.46
C VAL A 366 -14.13 -3.94 25.84
N ASP A 367 -14.46 -3.98 27.13
CA ASP A 367 -15.73 -4.48 27.66
C ASP A 367 -16.62 -3.29 28.04
N ALA A 368 -17.73 -3.09 27.32
CA ALA A 368 -18.59 -1.95 27.56
C ALA A 368 -20.05 -2.20 27.18
N ILE A 369 -20.95 -1.44 27.80
CA ILE A 369 -22.33 -1.36 27.34
C ILE A 369 -22.39 -0.38 26.18
N VAL A 370 -22.73 -0.88 25.00
CA VAL A 370 -22.82 -0.09 23.77
C VAL A 370 -24.26 -0.04 23.22
N THR A 371 -24.56 0.97 22.43
CA THR A 371 -25.78 1.02 21.61
C THR A 371 -25.42 0.81 20.15
N VAL A 372 -26.02 -0.16 19.47
CA VAL A 372 -25.88 -0.37 18.02
C VAL A 372 -26.63 0.73 17.29
N LEU A 373 -25.92 1.58 16.56
CA LEU A 373 -26.54 2.68 15.82
C LEU A 373 -26.92 2.27 14.40
N LYS A 374 -26.04 1.49 13.74
CA LYS A 374 -26.19 1.07 12.35
C LYS A 374 -25.57 -0.30 12.13
N ASN A 375 -26.19 -1.11 11.30
CA ASN A 375 -25.65 -2.33 10.74
C ASN A 375 -25.70 -2.24 9.21
N GLN A 376 -24.57 -2.45 8.53
CA GLN A 376 -24.48 -2.39 7.08
C GLN A 376 -23.77 -3.67 6.59
N ARG A 377 -24.39 -4.39 5.66
CA ARG A 377 -23.74 -5.49 4.93
C ARG A 377 -22.97 -4.92 3.76
N ASP A 378 -21.90 -5.63 3.38
CA ASP A 378 -21.06 -5.32 2.22
C ASP A 378 -20.74 -3.83 2.11
N ALA A 379 -20.35 -3.24 3.25
CA ALA A 379 -19.95 -1.84 3.31
C ALA A 379 -18.65 -1.60 2.52
N VAL A 380 -18.51 -0.41 1.97
CA VAL A 380 -17.36 -0.01 1.17
C VAL A 380 -16.92 1.41 1.51
N GLN A 381 -15.67 1.72 1.17
CA GLN A 381 -15.13 3.07 1.10
C GLN A 381 -14.43 3.30 -0.23
N SER A 382 -14.17 4.56 -0.57
CA SER A 382 -13.44 4.95 -1.78
C SER A 382 -11.94 5.08 -1.51
N PHE A 383 -11.12 4.74 -2.50
CA PHE A 383 -9.71 5.11 -2.57
C PHE A 383 -9.37 5.58 -3.99
N GLY A 384 -9.32 6.90 -4.20
CA GLY A 384 -9.25 7.47 -5.53
C GLY A 384 -10.44 7.00 -6.39
N THR A 385 -10.17 6.33 -7.50
CA THR A 385 -11.17 5.71 -8.37
C THR A 385 -11.55 4.28 -7.95
N SER A 386 -10.82 3.69 -6.99
CA SER A 386 -11.07 2.32 -6.51
C SER A 386 -12.13 2.27 -5.42
N ILE A 387 -12.80 1.13 -5.33
CA ILE A 387 -13.73 0.79 -4.25
C ILE A 387 -13.08 -0.28 -3.38
N VAL A 388 -13.02 -0.01 -2.08
CA VAL A 388 -12.38 -0.89 -1.09
C VAL A 388 -13.46 -1.49 -0.18
N PRO A 389 -13.59 -2.84 -0.13
CA PRO A 389 -14.58 -3.51 0.70
C PRO A 389 -14.21 -3.45 2.19
N LEU A 390 -15.15 -3.05 3.04
CA LEU A 390 -15.05 -3.10 4.49
C LEU A 390 -15.70 -4.37 5.08
N GLY A 391 -16.40 -5.13 4.24
CA GLY A 391 -17.23 -6.24 4.65
C GLY A 391 -18.49 -5.80 5.41
N ASP A 392 -19.02 -6.66 6.27
CA ASP A 392 -20.10 -6.26 7.16
C ASP A 392 -19.56 -5.29 8.21
N CYS A 393 -20.29 -4.21 8.46
CA CYS A 393 -19.93 -3.17 9.41
C CYS A 393 -21.05 -2.93 10.43
N SER A 394 -20.65 -2.49 11.63
CA SER A 394 -21.56 -1.96 12.63
C SER A 394 -21.03 -0.67 13.20
N VAL A 395 -21.89 0.32 13.37
CA VAL A 395 -21.59 1.52 14.15
C VAL A 395 -22.14 1.32 15.54
N ILE A 396 -21.28 1.44 16.55
CA ILE A 396 -21.66 1.36 17.96
C ILE A 396 -21.39 2.70 18.66
N ARG A 397 -22.21 3.06 19.61
CA ARG A 397 -21.99 4.23 20.49
C ARG A 397 -21.56 3.80 21.86
N LEU A 398 -20.47 4.39 22.32
CA LEU A 398 -19.85 4.22 23.61
C LEU A 398 -19.64 5.61 24.25
N GLY A 399 -20.54 6.05 25.15
CA GLY A 399 -20.50 7.43 25.65
C GLY A 399 -20.62 8.45 24.53
N GLY A 400 -19.65 9.36 24.41
CA GLY A 400 -19.56 10.39 23.37
C GLY A 400 -18.84 9.94 22.09
N ILE A 401 -18.50 8.66 21.94
CA ILE A 401 -17.69 8.11 20.86
C ILE A 401 -18.54 7.17 19.99
N ASP A 402 -18.60 7.42 18.70
CA ASP A 402 -19.13 6.48 17.71
C ASP A 402 -17.97 5.67 17.12
N VAL A 403 -18.05 4.35 17.19
CA VAL A 403 -16.98 3.44 16.72
C VAL A 403 -17.50 2.61 15.56
N VAL A 404 -16.77 2.61 14.45
CA VAL A 404 -16.99 1.70 13.32
C VAL A 404 -16.25 0.39 13.57
N LEU A 405 -17.01 -0.70 13.64
CA LEU A 405 -16.49 -2.07 13.62
C LEU A 405 -16.62 -2.62 12.21
N ASN A 406 -15.63 -3.34 11.70
CA ASN A 406 -15.63 -3.94 10.38
C ASN A 406 -15.22 -5.41 10.39
N SER A 407 -15.65 -6.17 9.38
CA SER A 407 -15.31 -7.59 9.25
C SER A 407 -14.16 -7.88 8.29
N ASN A 408 -13.91 -7.02 7.30
CA ASN A 408 -12.71 -7.09 6.45
C ASN A 408 -11.67 -6.11 6.99
N ARG A 409 -10.41 -6.55 7.09
CA ARG A 409 -9.32 -5.63 7.46
C ARG A 409 -9.18 -4.56 6.39
N SER A 410 -9.15 -3.31 6.78
CA SER A 410 -8.93 -2.18 5.87
C SER A 410 -8.45 -0.97 6.66
N GLN A 411 -7.50 -0.23 6.08
CA GLN A 411 -7.12 1.08 6.60
C GLN A 411 -8.17 2.13 6.23
N ALA A 412 -8.09 3.30 6.85
CA ALA A 412 -8.93 4.42 6.47
C ALA A 412 -8.35 5.14 5.24
N PHE A 413 -9.17 5.32 4.21
CA PHE A 413 -8.82 6.02 2.98
C PHE A 413 -9.61 7.31 2.79
N SER A 414 -10.92 7.29 3.02
CA SER A 414 -11.83 8.37 2.66
C SER A 414 -12.88 8.64 3.75
N PRO A 415 -13.38 9.88 3.88
CA PRO A 415 -14.46 10.22 4.80
C PRO A 415 -15.74 9.39 4.61
N ASP A 416 -15.95 8.80 3.44
CA ASP A 416 -17.09 7.92 3.18
C ASP A 416 -17.04 6.61 4.00
N LEU A 417 -15.89 6.24 4.56
CA LEU A 417 -15.78 5.27 5.64
C LEU A 417 -16.80 5.51 6.76
N PHE A 418 -17.06 6.79 7.09
CA PHE A 418 -18.01 7.20 8.13
C PHE A 418 -19.38 7.52 7.54
N THR A 419 -19.43 8.30 6.46
CA THR A 419 -20.70 8.82 5.94
C THR A 419 -21.57 7.75 5.30
N ASN A 420 -20.98 6.72 4.65
CA ASN A 420 -21.71 5.56 4.15
C ASN A 420 -22.40 4.74 5.26
N LEU A 421 -21.89 4.87 6.49
CA LEU A 421 -22.45 4.22 7.68
C LEU A 421 -23.35 5.15 8.51
N GLY A 422 -23.73 6.31 7.97
CA GLY A 422 -24.67 7.24 8.59
C GLY A 422 -24.07 8.12 9.69
N ILE A 423 -22.74 8.22 9.80
CA ILE A 423 -22.09 9.13 10.73
C ILE A 423 -21.94 10.51 10.07
N ASP A 424 -22.58 11.51 10.65
CA ASP A 424 -22.37 12.92 10.24
C ASP A 424 -21.04 13.41 10.78
N ILE A 425 -20.03 13.44 9.92
CA ILE A 425 -18.67 13.87 10.26
C ILE A 425 -18.58 15.36 10.54
N THR A 426 -19.52 16.18 10.04
CA THR A 426 -19.54 17.64 10.30
C THR A 426 -19.97 17.96 11.72
N ALA A 427 -20.73 17.08 12.35
CA ALA A 427 -21.12 17.15 13.76
C ALA A 427 -20.06 16.58 14.72
N LYS A 428 -18.94 16.04 14.18
CA LYS A 428 -17.87 15.49 14.99
C LYS A 428 -16.76 16.51 15.22
N LYS A 429 -16.25 16.53 16.44
CA LYS A 429 -15.09 17.33 16.84
C LYS A 429 -13.79 16.65 16.41
N VAL A 430 -13.73 15.33 16.57
CA VAL A 430 -12.55 14.53 16.31
C VAL A 430 -12.92 13.31 15.46
N LEU A 431 -12.13 13.07 14.40
CA LEU A 431 -12.16 11.85 13.63
C LEU A 431 -10.84 11.10 13.88
N VAL A 432 -10.92 9.92 14.48
CA VAL A 432 -9.74 9.05 14.66
C VAL A 432 -9.75 8.01 13.55
N VAL A 433 -8.64 7.91 12.83
CA VAL A 433 -8.48 6.99 11.69
C VAL A 433 -7.23 6.13 11.84
N LYS A 434 -7.26 4.91 11.34
CA LYS A 434 -6.12 3.98 11.33
C LYS A 434 -5.52 3.95 9.93
N SER A 435 -4.43 4.68 9.75
CA SER A 435 -3.69 4.76 8.49
C SER A 435 -2.40 5.54 8.70
N THR A 436 -1.31 5.12 8.07
CA THR A 436 -0.03 5.83 8.16
C THR A 436 -0.08 7.14 7.39
N ASN A 437 -0.58 7.14 6.14
CA ASN A 437 -0.65 8.36 5.34
C ASN A 437 -1.74 8.34 4.25
N HIS A 438 -2.29 7.19 3.84
CA HIS A 438 -3.26 7.12 2.73
C HIS A 438 -4.52 7.97 2.97
N PHE A 439 -4.98 8.06 4.23
CA PHE A 439 -6.11 8.90 4.62
C PHE A 439 -5.92 10.37 4.23
N TYR A 440 -4.67 10.85 4.19
CA TYR A 440 -4.36 12.28 4.00
C TYR A 440 -4.94 12.81 2.68
N GLY A 441 -4.91 12.03 1.61
CA GLY A 441 -5.40 12.44 0.30
C GLY A 441 -6.85 12.93 0.27
N ALA A 442 -7.72 12.36 1.10
CA ALA A 442 -9.14 12.71 1.17
C ALA A 442 -9.49 13.47 2.46
N PHE A 443 -9.02 13.00 3.63
CA PHE A 443 -9.38 13.62 4.91
C PHE A 443 -8.78 15.02 5.10
N SER A 444 -7.62 15.33 4.53
CA SER A 444 -7.04 16.69 4.62
C SER A 444 -7.92 17.78 4.03
N LYS A 445 -8.81 17.41 3.08
CA LYS A 445 -9.72 18.36 2.42
C LYS A 445 -10.89 18.80 3.31
N ILE A 446 -11.20 18.03 4.35
CA ILE A 446 -12.32 18.28 5.28
C ILE A 446 -11.84 18.60 6.69
N ALA A 447 -10.58 18.32 7.00
CA ALA A 447 -10.01 18.50 8.33
C ALA A 447 -9.67 19.97 8.60
N ALA A 448 -10.01 20.47 9.78
CA ALA A 448 -9.48 21.76 10.26
C ALA A 448 -7.98 21.63 10.60
N GLU A 449 -7.55 20.48 11.07
CA GLU A 449 -6.16 20.10 11.34
C GLU A 449 -5.99 18.58 11.22
N VAL A 450 -4.80 18.13 10.77
CA VAL A 450 -4.42 16.70 10.74
C VAL A 450 -3.29 16.49 11.74
N LEU A 451 -3.46 15.54 12.66
CA LEU A 451 -2.49 15.15 13.68
C LEU A 451 -2.10 13.69 13.48
N TYR A 452 -0.82 13.40 13.61
CA TYR A 452 -0.29 12.05 13.54
C TYR A 452 0.06 11.57 14.94
N ALA A 453 -0.57 10.48 15.38
CA ALA A 453 -0.34 9.89 16.69
C ALA A 453 0.45 8.58 16.54
N SER A 454 1.57 8.49 17.26
CA SER A 454 2.35 7.26 17.40
C SER A 454 1.95 6.57 18.69
N VAL A 455 1.49 5.35 18.57
CA VAL A 455 1.13 4.50 19.68
C VAL A 455 1.92 3.20 19.56
N ASP A 456 2.51 2.73 20.64
CA ASP A 456 3.18 1.43 20.63
C ASP A 456 2.15 0.33 20.31
N GLY A 457 2.47 -0.50 19.33
CA GLY A 457 1.55 -1.50 18.81
C GLY A 457 2.29 -2.65 18.12
N PRO A 458 1.57 -3.51 17.39
CA PRO A 458 2.16 -4.69 16.74
C PRO A 458 3.01 -4.36 15.50
N TYR A 459 2.99 -3.12 14.99
CA TYR A 459 3.78 -2.73 13.83
C TYR A 459 5.24 -2.44 14.22
N PRO A 460 6.24 -2.91 13.45
CA PRO A 460 7.65 -2.61 13.69
C PRO A 460 7.98 -1.16 13.28
N ASN A 461 7.76 -0.22 14.17
CA ASN A 461 7.78 1.23 13.91
C ASN A 461 9.15 1.90 14.04
N ASP A 462 10.17 1.18 14.54
CA ASP A 462 11.55 1.65 14.65
C ASP A 462 12.53 0.65 14.01
N PRO A 463 13.13 0.97 12.86
CA PRO A 463 14.12 0.11 12.21
C PRO A 463 15.34 -0.24 13.08
N LYS A 464 15.68 0.58 14.08
CA LYS A 464 16.81 0.30 14.97
C LYS A 464 16.57 -0.84 15.94
N THR A 465 15.32 -1.06 16.31
CA THR A 465 14.90 -2.09 17.26
C THR A 465 14.20 -3.28 16.59
N THR A 466 13.78 -3.11 15.34
CA THR A 466 13.15 -4.17 14.56
C THR A 466 14.14 -5.32 14.33
N PRO A 467 13.76 -6.58 14.65
CA PRO A 467 14.67 -7.73 14.61
C PRO A 467 14.84 -8.26 13.18
N TYR A 468 15.40 -7.46 12.27
CA TYR A 468 15.72 -7.91 10.92
C TYR A 468 16.77 -9.01 10.94
N THR A 469 16.55 -10.06 10.16
CA THR A 469 17.44 -11.23 10.06
C THR A 469 17.98 -11.45 8.65
N ARG A 470 17.43 -10.77 7.65
CA ARG A 470 17.74 -11.00 6.23
C ARG A 470 18.49 -9.86 5.56
N LEU A 471 18.78 -8.78 6.29
CA LEU A 471 19.54 -7.66 5.74
C LEU A 471 20.97 -8.11 5.33
N THR A 472 21.35 -7.82 4.10
CA THR A 472 22.66 -8.20 3.54
C THR A 472 23.64 -7.04 3.50
N ARG A 473 23.19 -5.83 3.84
CA ARG A 473 24.01 -4.63 3.79
C ARG A 473 23.58 -3.61 4.86
N PRO A 474 24.49 -2.70 5.28
CA PRO A 474 24.15 -1.66 6.25
C PRO A 474 23.14 -0.68 5.67
N LEU A 475 22.16 -0.29 6.51
CA LEU A 475 21.10 0.66 6.18
C LEU A 475 20.99 1.75 7.26
N TRP A 476 20.78 2.99 6.87
CA TRP A 476 20.32 4.02 7.79
C TRP A 476 18.83 3.76 8.15
N PRO A 477 18.36 3.92 9.39
CA PRO A 477 19.03 4.46 10.58
C PRO A 477 19.67 3.39 11.47
N ILE A 478 19.73 2.13 11.06
CA ILE A 478 20.35 1.03 11.84
C ILE A 478 21.84 1.35 12.09
N VAL A 479 22.51 1.87 11.07
CA VAL A 479 23.85 2.44 11.18
C VAL A 479 23.81 3.92 10.81
N SER A 480 24.71 4.73 11.37
CA SER A 480 24.72 6.18 11.15
C SER A 480 25.08 6.57 9.72
N ASN A 481 26.08 5.91 9.12
CA ASN A 481 26.46 6.08 7.72
C ASN A 481 26.70 4.73 7.05
N PRO A 482 25.76 4.27 6.21
CA PRO A 482 25.86 2.96 5.56
C PRO A 482 26.90 2.91 4.42
N PHE A 483 27.45 4.05 3.99
CA PHE A 483 28.45 4.14 2.92
C PHE A 483 29.88 4.19 3.44
N GLU A 484 30.11 4.48 4.72
CA GLU A 484 31.44 4.49 5.34
C GLU A 484 31.90 3.10 5.81
N MET A 485 30.98 2.16 5.98
CA MET A 485 31.34 0.79 6.34
C MET A 485 31.81 0.06 5.10
N ALA A 486 33.14 -0.02 4.90
CA ALA A 486 33.72 -1.01 4.01
C ALA A 486 33.27 -2.40 4.47
N LEU A 487 32.89 -3.26 3.52
CA LEU A 487 32.62 -4.68 3.78
C LEU A 487 33.85 -5.26 4.50
N ALA A 488 33.68 -5.63 5.78
CA ALA A 488 34.67 -6.38 6.52
C ALA A 488 34.66 -7.84 6.09
#